data_84750ca961a36fc0630b3af726e13a6a
#
_entry.id   84750ca961a36fc0630b3af726e13a6a
#
_cell.length_a   1.000
_cell.length_b   1.000
_cell.length_c   1.000
_cell.angle_alpha   90.00
_cell.angle_beta   90.00
_cell.angle_gamma   90.00
#
_symmetry.space_group_name_H-M   'P 1'
#
loop_
_entity.id
_entity.type
_entity.pdbx_description
1 polymer ?
#
loop_
_entity_poly.entity_id
_entity_poly.type
_entity_poly.pdbx_seq_one_letter_code
_entity_poly.pdbx_strand_id
1 'polypeptide(L)'
;MWCLPKDDSKAVITAQDQIHSAHRECHLQLPETAILFFMGKATDYLISQYNATELPEPLPRFLNSCPIWEIGKFQLCFADGGRGAPQAVDTIETLAALGVRNIISVGMCGAYDEVVHVGEIIAPQKAFVEEGTSLHYYEDIEYSKPDGNLQKAVTSLLGIRNYSIVSTDAVYRQTLCKEQLWRDKGAVGVDMET
;
A
#
# COMPACT_ATOMS: atom_id res chain seq x y z
N MET A 1 -7.88 5.00 26.76
CA MET A 1 -7.08 4.41 25.68
C MET A 1 -7.82 3.17 25.23
N TRP A 2 -8.19 3.06 23.97
CA TRP A 2 -8.98 1.93 23.43
C TRP A 2 -8.09 0.81 22.85
N CYS A 3 -6.76 0.98 22.91
CA CYS A 3 -5.82 -0.06 22.56
C CYS A 3 -5.88 -1.18 23.59
N LEU A 4 -6.24 -2.37 23.19
CA LEU A 4 -6.13 -3.57 24.00
C LEU A 4 -4.66 -3.99 24.10
N PRO A 5 -4.24 -4.60 25.22
CA PRO A 5 -2.99 -5.35 25.24
C PRO A 5 -3.05 -6.43 24.12
N LYS A 6 -1.90 -6.98 23.77
CA LYS A 6 -1.75 -7.99 22.73
C LYS A 6 -2.92 -8.99 22.72
N ASP A 7 -3.64 -9.03 21.61
CA ASP A 7 -4.80 -9.89 21.40
C ASP A 7 -4.46 -10.95 20.34
N ASP A 8 -4.22 -12.17 20.80
CA ASP A 8 -3.93 -13.32 19.94
C ASP A 8 -5.20 -14.12 19.59
N SER A 9 -6.39 -13.60 19.89
CA SER A 9 -7.66 -14.26 19.56
C SER A 9 -7.91 -14.25 18.05
N LYS A 10 -8.73 -15.21 17.62
CA LYS A 10 -9.11 -15.31 16.21
C LYS A 10 -9.96 -14.11 15.80
N ALA A 11 -9.64 -13.49 14.66
CA ALA A 11 -10.48 -12.47 14.06
C ALA A 11 -11.89 -13.01 13.77
N VAL A 12 -12.91 -12.18 14.00
CA VAL A 12 -14.31 -12.53 13.75
C VAL A 12 -14.62 -12.55 12.25
N ILE A 13 -13.97 -11.65 11.50
CA ILE A 13 -14.07 -11.55 10.05
C ILE A 13 -12.65 -11.47 9.49
N THR A 14 -12.37 -12.27 8.46
CA THR A 14 -11.10 -12.27 7.73
C THR A 14 -11.35 -11.94 6.25
N ALA A 15 -10.32 -11.51 5.53
CA ALA A 15 -10.40 -11.35 4.09
C ALA A 15 -10.78 -12.67 3.38
N GLN A 16 -10.32 -13.82 3.93
CA GLN A 16 -10.70 -15.15 3.43
C GLN A 16 -12.20 -15.42 3.58
N ASP A 17 -12.80 -15.03 4.70
CA ASP A 17 -14.24 -15.15 4.91
C ASP A 17 -15.03 -14.22 3.96
N GLN A 18 -14.48 -13.03 3.70
CA GLN A 18 -15.09 -12.03 2.81
C GLN A 18 -15.16 -12.52 1.35
N ILE A 19 -14.08 -13.11 0.82
CA ILE A 19 -14.05 -13.59 -0.56
C ILE A 19 -14.88 -14.86 -0.79
N HIS A 20 -15.22 -15.60 0.28
CA HIS A 20 -16.05 -16.80 0.26
C HIS A 20 -17.39 -16.61 0.95
N SER A 21 -17.86 -15.37 1.12
CA SER A 21 -19.13 -15.11 1.78
C SER A 21 -20.33 -15.58 0.94
N ALA A 22 -21.43 -15.98 1.61
CA ALA A 22 -22.66 -16.37 0.94
C ALA A 22 -23.29 -15.25 0.08
N HIS A 23 -22.86 -14.02 0.28
CA HIS A 23 -23.31 -12.85 -0.49
C HIS A 23 -22.41 -12.53 -1.69
N ARG A 24 -21.21 -13.11 -1.75
CA ARG A 24 -20.23 -12.85 -2.81
C ARG A 24 -19.23 -14.00 -2.88
N GLU A 25 -19.45 -14.92 -3.78
CA GLU A 25 -18.45 -15.92 -4.12
C GLU A 25 -17.49 -15.31 -5.16
N CYS A 26 -16.20 -15.24 -4.84
CA CYS A 26 -15.20 -14.70 -5.73
C CYS A 26 -14.45 -15.83 -6.43
N HIS A 27 -14.39 -15.79 -7.77
CA HIS A 27 -13.71 -16.78 -8.59
C HIS A 27 -12.41 -16.25 -9.22
N LEU A 28 -11.94 -15.08 -8.79
CA LEU A 28 -10.70 -14.50 -9.28
C LEU A 28 -9.51 -15.42 -9.03
N GLN A 29 -8.74 -15.66 -10.06
CA GLN A 29 -7.42 -16.27 -9.98
C GLN A 29 -6.39 -15.20 -10.34
N LEU A 30 -5.55 -14.83 -9.40
CA LEU A 30 -4.59 -13.76 -9.55
C LEU A 30 -3.16 -14.32 -9.70
N PRO A 31 -2.29 -13.66 -10.49
CA PRO A 31 -0.86 -13.94 -10.46
C PRO A 31 -0.26 -13.63 -9.08
N GLU A 32 0.88 -14.23 -8.77
CA GLU A 32 1.55 -14.04 -7.47
C GLU A 32 2.05 -12.61 -7.22
N THR A 33 2.12 -11.78 -8.26
CA THR A 33 2.65 -10.42 -8.17
C THR A 33 1.58 -9.39 -8.51
N ALA A 34 1.42 -8.40 -7.66
CA ALA A 34 0.52 -7.26 -7.86
C ALA A 34 1.25 -5.92 -7.74
N ILE A 35 0.79 -4.94 -8.51
CA ILE A 35 1.17 -3.54 -8.35
C ILE A 35 -0.06 -2.76 -7.87
N LEU A 36 0.09 -2.05 -6.75
CA LEU A 36 -0.95 -1.17 -6.22
C LEU A 36 -0.59 0.29 -6.50
N PHE A 37 -1.53 1.02 -7.08
CA PHE A 37 -1.38 2.44 -7.34
C PHE A 37 -2.19 3.26 -6.35
N PHE A 38 -1.52 4.17 -5.66
CA PHE A 38 -2.13 5.15 -4.76
C PHE A 38 -2.12 6.55 -5.39
N MET A 39 -2.29 6.60 -6.70
CA MET A 39 -2.34 7.83 -7.49
C MET A 39 -3.41 7.73 -8.58
N GLY A 40 -4.14 8.81 -8.83
CA GLY A 40 -5.15 8.85 -9.88
C GLY A 40 -4.56 8.65 -11.27
N LYS A 41 -5.27 7.94 -12.15
CA LYS A 41 -4.93 7.71 -13.56
C LYS A 41 -3.67 6.88 -13.87
N ALA A 42 -2.98 6.36 -12.86
CA ALA A 42 -1.83 5.49 -13.14
C ALA A 42 -2.26 4.16 -13.78
N THR A 43 -3.38 3.62 -13.36
CA THR A 43 -4.01 2.43 -13.97
C THR A 43 -4.35 2.67 -15.44
N ASP A 44 -4.93 3.82 -15.79
CA ASP A 44 -5.29 4.18 -17.17
C ASP A 44 -4.06 4.17 -18.11
N TYR A 45 -2.93 4.67 -17.59
CA TYR A 45 -1.67 4.66 -18.32
C TYR A 45 -1.20 3.24 -18.65
N LEU A 46 -1.18 2.35 -17.65
CA LEU A 46 -0.76 0.96 -17.86
C LEU A 46 -1.71 0.20 -18.79
N ILE A 47 -3.02 0.40 -18.64
CA ILE A 47 -4.03 -0.20 -19.53
C ILE A 47 -3.70 0.15 -20.98
N SER A 48 -3.47 1.44 -21.27
CA SER A 48 -3.18 1.91 -22.63
C SER A 48 -1.84 1.44 -23.16
N GLN A 49 -0.80 1.38 -22.34
CA GLN A 49 0.57 1.05 -22.76
C GLN A 49 0.81 -0.45 -22.98
N TYR A 50 0.14 -1.29 -22.19
CA TYR A 50 0.42 -2.73 -22.19
C TYR A 50 -0.76 -3.58 -22.65
N ASN A 51 -1.85 -2.97 -23.14
CA ASN A 51 -3.09 -3.68 -23.50
C ASN A 51 -3.55 -4.60 -22.36
N ALA A 52 -3.57 -4.07 -21.14
CA ALA A 52 -3.97 -4.84 -19.98
C ALA A 52 -5.44 -5.27 -20.11
N THR A 53 -5.73 -6.48 -19.65
CA THR A 53 -7.09 -7.03 -19.67
C THR A 53 -7.73 -6.84 -18.31
N GLU A 54 -8.91 -6.23 -18.28
CA GLU A 54 -9.73 -6.17 -17.07
C GLU A 54 -10.23 -7.58 -16.74
N LEU A 55 -10.10 -8.00 -15.49
CA LEU A 55 -10.60 -9.29 -15.05
C LEU A 55 -12.13 -9.28 -14.94
N PRO A 56 -12.79 -10.45 -15.09
CA PRO A 56 -14.26 -10.51 -15.21
C PRO A 56 -14.99 -10.10 -13.92
N GLU A 57 -14.30 -10.15 -12.81
CA GLU A 57 -14.83 -9.76 -11.50
C GLU A 57 -13.93 -8.69 -10.88
N PRO A 58 -14.50 -7.68 -10.20
CA PRO A 58 -13.70 -6.71 -9.46
C PRO A 58 -13.10 -7.33 -8.20
N LEU A 59 -12.00 -6.78 -7.73
CA LEU A 59 -11.38 -7.13 -6.45
C LEU A 59 -12.39 -6.90 -5.31
N PRO A 60 -12.76 -7.94 -4.53
CA PRO A 60 -13.87 -7.89 -3.58
C PRO A 60 -13.45 -7.33 -2.22
N ARG A 61 -12.90 -6.14 -2.19
CA ARG A 61 -12.52 -5.46 -0.94
C ARG A 61 -13.73 -5.30 -0.02
N PHE A 62 -13.50 -5.26 1.28
CA PHE A 62 -14.56 -5.09 2.27
C PHE A 62 -15.21 -3.71 2.16
N LEU A 63 -14.40 -2.65 2.09
CA LEU A 63 -14.89 -1.27 2.04
C LEU A 63 -15.57 -0.95 0.71
N ASN A 64 -14.96 -1.31 -0.40
CA ASN A 64 -15.52 -1.15 -1.74
C ASN A 64 -14.77 -2.02 -2.75
N SER A 65 -15.48 -2.62 -3.68
CA SER A 65 -14.86 -3.33 -4.80
C SER A 65 -14.19 -2.35 -5.76
N CYS A 66 -13.12 -2.80 -6.42
CA CYS A 66 -12.48 -2.01 -7.48
C CYS A 66 -12.11 -2.89 -8.67
N PRO A 67 -12.07 -2.34 -9.89
CA PRO A 67 -11.54 -3.04 -11.04
C PRO A 67 -10.11 -3.51 -10.81
N ILE A 68 -9.77 -4.67 -11.37
CA ILE A 68 -8.43 -5.23 -11.37
C ILE A 68 -8.07 -5.68 -12.77
N TRP A 69 -6.84 -5.43 -13.20
CA TRP A 69 -6.34 -5.73 -14.53
C TRP A 69 -5.14 -6.66 -14.48
N GLU A 70 -4.94 -7.41 -15.53
CA GLU A 70 -3.80 -8.30 -15.71
C GLU A 70 -2.99 -7.91 -16.94
N ILE A 71 -1.65 -8.04 -16.83
CA ILE A 71 -0.72 -8.01 -17.94
C ILE A 71 -0.12 -9.41 -18.06
N GLY A 72 -0.77 -10.28 -18.79
CA GLY A 72 -0.45 -11.71 -18.87
C GLY A 72 1.00 -11.99 -19.27
N LYS A 73 1.60 -11.19 -20.17
CA LYS A 73 2.99 -11.37 -20.59
C LYS A 73 4.01 -11.18 -19.44
N PHE A 74 3.64 -10.47 -18.37
CA PHE A 74 4.47 -10.25 -17.19
C PHE A 74 4.01 -11.08 -15.98
N GLN A 75 2.91 -11.79 -16.10
CA GLN A 75 2.30 -12.56 -15.02
C GLN A 75 2.10 -11.68 -13.76
N LEU A 76 1.53 -10.51 -13.95
CA LEU A 76 1.20 -9.57 -12.88
C LEU A 76 -0.20 -8.99 -13.03
N CYS A 77 -0.82 -8.66 -11.91
CA CYS A 77 -2.04 -7.86 -11.88
C CYS A 77 -1.78 -6.49 -11.25
N PHE A 78 -2.71 -5.56 -11.47
CA PHE A 78 -2.64 -4.24 -10.83
C PHE A 78 -4.02 -3.67 -10.58
N ALA A 79 -4.11 -2.82 -9.56
CA ALA A 79 -5.34 -2.17 -9.15
C ALA A 79 -5.07 -0.81 -8.48
N ASP A 80 -6.12 -0.03 -8.29
CA ASP A 80 -6.09 1.12 -7.37
C ASP A 80 -6.01 0.58 -5.93
N GLY A 81 -5.00 1.01 -5.17
CA GLY A 81 -4.76 0.56 -3.78
C GLY A 81 -5.73 1.16 -2.76
N GLY A 82 -6.49 2.17 -3.17
CA GLY A 82 -7.39 2.92 -2.30
C GLY A 82 -6.81 4.24 -1.81
N ARG A 83 -7.40 4.76 -0.75
CA ARG A 83 -6.97 6.03 -0.12
C ARG A 83 -6.93 5.86 1.39
N GLY A 84 -5.78 6.19 1.97
CA GLY A 84 -5.51 6.05 3.39
C GLY A 84 -5.22 4.61 3.83
N ALA A 85 -4.56 4.47 4.98
CA ALA A 85 -4.11 3.20 5.52
C ALA A 85 -5.23 2.13 5.65
N PRO A 86 -6.47 2.46 6.09
CA PRO A 86 -7.52 1.44 6.18
C PRO A 86 -7.85 0.79 4.85
N GLN A 87 -7.93 1.56 3.76
CA GLN A 87 -8.26 1.03 2.45
C GLN A 87 -7.06 0.31 1.80
N ALA A 88 -5.85 0.80 2.05
CA ALA A 88 -4.63 0.12 1.61
C ALA A 88 -4.53 -1.29 2.21
N VAL A 89 -4.76 -1.40 3.52
CA VAL A 89 -4.73 -2.69 4.24
C VAL A 89 -5.85 -3.62 3.77
N ASP A 90 -7.10 -3.14 3.62
CA ASP A 90 -8.20 -3.92 3.03
C ASP A 90 -7.80 -4.50 1.66
N THR A 91 -7.16 -3.69 0.81
CA THR A 91 -6.69 -4.14 -0.51
C THR A 91 -5.59 -5.20 -0.39
N ILE A 92 -4.60 -5.00 0.47
CA ILE A 92 -3.48 -5.94 0.67
C ILE A 92 -3.97 -7.27 1.22
N GLU A 93 -4.82 -7.26 2.24
CA GLU A 93 -5.38 -8.49 2.82
C GLU A 93 -6.25 -9.26 1.81
N THR A 94 -7.06 -8.54 1.02
CA THR A 94 -7.88 -9.16 -0.04
C THR A 94 -7.00 -9.83 -1.10
N LEU A 95 -5.95 -9.15 -1.57
CA LEU A 95 -4.99 -9.72 -2.52
C LEU A 95 -4.26 -10.93 -1.95
N ALA A 96 -3.83 -10.86 -0.70
CA ALA A 96 -3.16 -11.97 -0.02
C ALA A 96 -4.10 -13.19 0.12
N ALA A 97 -5.38 -12.99 0.43
CA ALA A 97 -6.39 -14.03 0.49
C ALA A 97 -6.64 -14.69 -0.89
N LEU A 98 -6.49 -13.92 -1.98
CA LEU A 98 -6.57 -14.40 -3.37
C LEU A 98 -5.25 -14.99 -3.90
N GLY A 99 -4.23 -15.15 -3.06
CA GLY A 99 -3.00 -15.86 -3.40
C GLY A 99 -1.83 -14.98 -3.87
N VAL A 100 -1.98 -13.66 -3.92
CA VAL A 100 -0.88 -12.74 -4.20
C VAL A 100 0.18 -12.84 -3.09
N ARG A 101 1.44 -12.85 -3.48
CA ARG A 101 2.59 -12.99 -2.55
C ARG A 101 3.54 -11.79 -2.59
N ASN A 102 3.64 -11.14 -3.74
CA ASN A 102 4.51 -9.99 -3.94
C ASN A 102 3.66 -8.78 -4.29
N ILE A 103 3.74 -7.73 -3.48
CA ILE A 103 3.02 -6.48 -3.73
C ILE A 103 4.03 -5.34 -3.81
N ILE A 104 3.96 -4.56 -4.90
CA ILE A 104 4.71 -3.32 -5.07
C ILE A 104 3.71 -2.17 -5.05
N SER A 105 3.86 -1.29 -4.08
CA SER A 105 3.07 -0.07 -3.96
C SER A 105 3.74 1.08 -4.69
N VAL A 106 2.96 1.84 -5.46
CA VAL A 106 3.41 3.03 -6.19
C VAL A 106 2.45 4.17 -5.87
N GLY A 107 2.98 5.21 -5.25
CA GLY A 107 2.17 6.34 -4.79
C GLY A 107 2.88 7.67 -4.98
N MET A 108 2.30 8.72 -4.43
CA MET A 108 2.90 10.04 -4.35
C MET A 108 3.09 10.41 -2.88
N CYS A 109 4.22 11.02 -2.55
CA CYS A 109 4.42 11.63 -1.25
C CYS A 109 4.61 13.13 -1.36
N GLY A 110 4.18 13.87 -0.34
CA GLY A 110 4.51 15.27 -0.17
C GLY A 110 5.91 15.41 0.40
N ALA A 111 6.89 15.81 -0.42
CA ALA A 111 8.24 16.09 0.07
C ALA A 111 8.29 17.42 0.82
N TYR A 112 8.88 17.43 1.99
CA TYR A 112 9.10 18.62 2.82
C TYR A 112 10.59 18.85 3.14
N ASP A 113 11.48 17.99 2.65
CA ASP A 113 12.93 18.13 2.77
C ASP A 113 13.53 18.47 1.40
N GLU A 114 14.49 19.39 1.37
CA GLU A 114 15.13 19.86 0.14
C GLU A 114 16.01 18.81 -0.56
N VAL A 115 16.30 17.70 0.12
CA VAL A 115 17.08 16.58 -0.43
C VAL A 115 16.31 15.80 -1.52
N VAL A 116 14.99 15.96 -1.58
CA VAL A 116 14.12 15.33 -2.58
C VAL A 116 13.41 16.39 -3.41
N HIS A 117 13.49 16.28 -4.73
CA HIS A 117 12.92 17.25 -5.65
C HIS A 117 11.61 16.75 -6.27
N VAL A 118 10.76 17.68 -6.71
CA VAL A 118 9.52 17.35 -7.45
C VAL A 118 9.84 16.52 -8.69
N GLY A 119 9.16 15.38 -8.83
CA GLY A 119 9.36 14.43 -9.91
C GLY A 119 10.44 13.39 -9.65
N GLU A 120 11.11 13.45 -8.52
CA GLU A 120 12.07 12.42 -8.12
C GLU A 120 11.35 11.17 -7.64
N ILE A 121 11.86 9.99 -8.01
CA ILE A 121 11.37 8.69 -7.54
C ILE A 121 12.27 8.24 -6.38
N ILE A 122 11.65 7.88 -5.28
CA ILE A 122 12.31 7.35 -4.10
C ILE A 122 11.76 5.99 -3.72
N ALA A 123 12.55 5.17 -3.03
CA ALA A 123 12.08 3.92 -2.43
C ALA A 123 12.15 4.06 -0.90
N PRO A 124 11.03 4.11 -0.21
CA PRO A 124 11.04 4.17 1.25
C PRO A 124 11.73 2.94 1.87
N GLN A 125 12.72 3.18 2.71
CA GLN A 125 13.35 2.13 3.53
C GLN A 125 12.67 1.95 4.87
N LYS A 126 11.92 2.98 5.30
CA LYS A 126 11.05 3.01 6.48
C LYS A 126 9.88 3.94 6.20
N ALA A 127 8.72 3.58 6.68
CA ALA A 127 7.59 4.48 6.83
C ALA A 127 7.26 4.59 8.32
N PHE A 128 7.46 5.78 8.90
CA PHE A 128 7.09 6.04 10.29
C PHE A 128 5.57 6.07 10.41
N VAL A 129 5.06 5.39 11.42
CA VAL A 129 3.62 5.25 11.65
C VAL A 129 3.09 6.48 12.41
N GLU A 130 2.26 7.27 11.73
CA GLU A 130 1.47 8.35 12.32
C GLU A 130 -0.01 8.21 11.89
N GLU A 131 -0.44 6.99 11.64
CA GLU A 131 -1.79 6.58 11.29
C GLU A 131 -2.32 5.56 12.32
N GLY A 132 -3.63 5.33 12.33
CA GLY A 132 -4.26 4.49 13.34
C GLY A 132 -4.38 3.02 12.99
N THR A 133 -4.30 2.65 11.71
CA THR A 133 -4.58 1.30 11.22
C THR A 133 -3.55 0.29 11.71
N SER A 134 -2.26 0.62 11.64
CA SER A 134 -1.17 -0.24 12.10
C SER A 134 -1.28 -0.63 13.58
N LEU A 135 -1.90 0.23 14.40
CA LEU A 135 -2.10 -0.04 15.83
C LEU A 135 -3.11 -1.17 16.10
N HIS A 136 -3.90 -1.57 15.10
CA HIS A 136 -4.77 -2.74 15.19
C HIS A 136 -4.03 -4.06 14.94
N TYR A 137 -2.86 -3.99 14.31
CA TYR A 137 -2.06 -5.16 13.91
C TYR A 137 -0.83 -5.37 14.81
N TYR A 138 -0.34 -4.28 15.43
CA TYR A 138 0.90 -4.29 16.21
C TYR A 138 0.71 -3.54 17.53
N GLU A 139 1.18 -4.13 18.61
CA GLU A 139 1.10 -3.54 19.95
C GLU A 139 1.95 -2.28 20.08
N ASP A 140 3.13 -2.28 19.48
CA ASP A 140 4.08 -1.17 19.49
C ASP A 140 4.84 -1.15 18.17
N ILE A 141 4.53 -0.18 17.33
CA ILE A 141 5.16 0.00 16.03
C ILE A 141 5.54 1.45 15.82
N GLU A 142 6.83 1.73 15.68
CA GLU A 142 7.33 3.06 15.31
C GLU A 142 7.40 3.26 13.80
N TYR A 143 7.75 2.22 13.05
CA TYR A 143 7.86 2.26 11.60
C TYR A 143 7.68 0.88 10.98
N SER A 144 7.19 0.85 9.76
CA SER A 144 7.19 -0.31 8.88
C SER A 144 8.41 -0.33 7.96
N LYS A 145 8.72 -1.50 7.41
CA LYS A 145 9.79 -1.70 6.41
C LYS A 145 9.29 -2.54 5.26
N PRO A 146 9.78 -2.28 4.03
CA PRO A 146 9.53 -3.18 2.90
C PRO A 146 10.31 -4.50 3.07
N ASP A 147 9.93 -5.52 2.30
CA ASP A 147 10.78 -6.71 2.12
C ASP A 147 12.14 -6.30 1.56
N GLY A 148 13.22 -6.71 2.24
CA GLY A 148 14.57 -6.24 1.90
C GLY A 148 15.09 -6.75 0.54
N ASN A 149 14.65 -7.92 0.09
CA ASN A 149 15.07 -8.46 -1.21
C ASN A 149 14.34 -7.72 -2.34
N LEU A 150 13.05 -7.50 -2.18
CA LEU A 150 12.23 -6.78 -3.16
C LEU A 150 12.68 -5.32 -3.26
N GLN A 151 12.90 -4.65 -2.13
CA GLN A 151 13.42 -3.29 -2.11
C GLN A 151 14.77 -3.18 -2.82
N LYS A 152 15.72 -4.08 -2.51
CA LYS A 152 17.03 -4.11 -3.15
C LYS A 152 16.92 -4.33 -4.66
N ALA A 153 16.04 -5.22 -5.09
CA ALA A 153 15.82 -5.47 -6.52
C ALA A 153 15.29 -4.21 -7.23
N VAL A 154 14.28 -3.55 -6.68
CA VAL A 154 13.68 -2.33 -7.23
C VAL A 154 14.69 -1.18 -7.27
N THR A 155 15.39 -0.92 -6.17
CA THR A 155 16.34 0.19 -6.08
C THR A 155 17.55 0.01 -7.01
N SER A 156 18.05 -1.23 -7.11
CA SER A 156 19.18 -1.54 -8.00
C SER A 156 18.79 -1.45 -9.48
N LEU A 157 17.59 -1.93 -9.83
CA LEU A 157 17.09 -1.88 -11.21
C LEU A 157 16.83 -0.45 -11.69
N LEU A 158 16.26 0.39 -10.85
CA LEU A 158 15.85 1.74 -11.20
C LEU A 158 16.91 2.80 -10.86
N GLY A 159 17.96 2.44 -10.12
CA GLY A 159 18.99 3.40 -9.69
C GLY A 159 18.46 4.50 -8.76
N ILE A 160 17.40 4.21 -8.00
CA ILE A 160 16.72 5.18 -7.13
C ILE A 160 17.26 5.16 -5.71
N ARG A 161 17.10 6.28 -5.01
CA ARG A 161 17.60 6.46 -3.64
C ARG A 161 16.58 5.96 -2.60
N ASN A 162 17.13 5.48 -1.49
CA ASN A 162 16.37 5.08 -0.32
C ASN A 162 16.26 6.24 0.66
N TYR A 163 15.03 6.53 1.08
CA TYR A 163 14.75 7.51 2.12
C TYR A 163 13.76 6.94 3.12
N SER A 164 13.53 7.64 4.21
CA SER A 164 12.40 7.35 5.10
C SER A 164 11.29 8.35 4.85
N ILE A 165 10.05 7.91 5.01
CA ILE A 165 8.86 8.77 4.94
C ILE A 165 8.00 8.58 6.17
N VAL A 166 6.93 9.34 6.28
CA VAL A 166 5.89 9.19 7.31
C VAL A 166 4.57 8.84 6.64
N SER A 167 3.81 7.93 7.22
CA SER A 167 2.42 7.69 6.82
C SER A 167 1.47 8.29 7.87
N THR A 168 0.53 9.14 7.44
CA THR A 168 -0.39 9.86 8.35
C THR A 168 -1.83 9.82 7.87
N ASP A 169 -2.79 9.72 8.79
CA ASP A 169 -4.22 9.79 8.49
C ASP A 169 -4.76 11.22 8.31
N ALA A 170 -3.98 12.24 8.68
CA ALA A 170 -4.54 13.58 8.89
C ALA A 170 -3.77 14.66 8.12
N VAL A 171 -3.97 14.72 6.80
CA VAL A 171 -3.28 15.64 5.88
C VAL A 171 -3.34 17.12 6.33
N TYR A 172 -4.47 17.58 6.85
CA TYR A 172 -4.62 18.96 7.34
C TYR A 172 -4.06 19.19 8.75
N ARG A 173 -3.45 18.15 9.34
CA ARG A 173 -2.74 18.26 10.63
C ARG A 173 -1.23 18.13 10.48
N GLN A 174 -0.71 18.14 9.28
CA GLN A 174 0.71 18.34 9.00
C GLN A 174 1.08 19.78 9.37
N THR A 175 1.87 19.94 10.41
CA THR A 175 2.28 21.25 10.94
C THR A 175 3.80 21.39 10.84
N LEU A 176 4.32 22.61 10.84
CA LEU A 176 5.76 22.85 10.83
C LEU A 176 6.49 22.14 11.98
N CYS A 177 5.86 22.05 13.14
CA CYS A 177 6.41 21.32 14.29
C CYS A 177 6.52 19.81 14.00
N LYS A 178 5.48 19.21 13.40
CA LYS A 178 5.51 17.80 12.98
C LYS A 178 6.57 17.55 11.92
N GLU A 179 6.64 18.37 10.89
CA GLU A 179 7.67 18.25 9.86
C GLU A 179 9.07 18.30 10.44
N GLN A 180 9.32 19.18 11.43
CA GLN A 180 10.62 19.23 12.10
C GLN A 180 10.90 17.91 12.86
N LEU A 181 9.93 17.40 13.62
CA LEU A 181 10.07 16.09 14.29
C LEU A 181 10.33 14.94 13.31
N TRP A 182 9.71 14.99 12.15
CA TRP A 182 9.91 13.96 11.11
C TRP A 182 11.28 14.08 10.45
N ARG A 183 11.76 15.30 10.17
CA ARG A 183 13.14 15.54 9.70
C ARG A 183 14.17 15.05 10.71
N ASP A 184 13.95 15.30 12.00
CA ASP A 184 14.85 14.84 13.07
C ASP A 184 14.95 13.29 13.14
N LYS A 185 13.90 12.60 12.68
CA LYS A 185 13.90 11.13 12.48
C LYS A 185 14.47 10.69 11.12
N GLY A 186 14.85 11.62 10.25
CA GLY A 186 15.41 11.37 8.92
C GLY A 186 14.36 11.05 7.85
N ALA A 187 13.10 11.41 8.06
CA ALA A 187 12.07 11.32 7.04
C ALA A 187 12.07 12.55 6.14
N VAL A 188 11.85 12.35 4.83
CA VAL A 188 11.94 13.40 3.80
C VAL A 188 10.59 13.76 3.19
N GLY A 189 9.57 12.95 3.42
CA GLY A 189 8.24 13.12 2.84
C GLY A 189 7.17 12.42 3.64
N VAL A 190 5.93 12.66 3.28
CA VAL A 190 4.73 12.13 3.94
C VAL A 190 3.73 11.63 2.90
N ASP A 191 3.10 10.50 3.19
CA ASP A 191 1.96 9.97 2.47
C ASP A 191 0.83 9.54 3.44
N MET A 192 -0.09 8.70 2.97
CA MET A 192 -1.22 8.23 3.76
C MET A 192 -1.42 6.69 3.68
N GLU A 193 -0.60 5.97 2.93
CA GLU A 193 -0.87 4.56 2.59
C GLU A 193 0.32 3.60 2.81
N THR A 194 1.51 4.12 3.09
CA THR A 194 2.73 3.28 3.19
C THR A 194 2.92 2.66 4.56
#